data_767bb22922dd19d79c945b0ffbf6b114
#
_entry.id   767bb22922dd19d79c945b0ffbf6b114
#
_cell.length_a   1.000
_cell.length_b   1.000
_cell.length_c   1.000
_cell.angle_alpha   90.00
_cell.angle_beta   90.00
_cell.angle_gamma   90.00
#
_symmetry.space_group_name_H-M   'P 1'
#
loop_
_entity.id
_entity.type
_entity.pdbx_description
1 polymer ?
#
loop_
_entity_poly.entity_id
_entity_poly.type
_entity_poly.pdbx_seq_one_letter_code
_entity_poly.pdbx_strand_id
1 'polypeptide(L)'
;LINRLLTSHQMEISTISHEIRNPLTLVYSTLQLIESQHPEVLTFSHWTELHQDIEYMKFLLEDLSSYNNGERLELTPVSASTYFRRIALSFAASIVDTDIEFVSRIPEDLPEISADPVKLRQAVLNLLRNACDALNKKAPDSQKPVITFSVSLQTDSLHIGVRDNGCGIAPEDQK
;
A
#
# COMPACT_ATOMS: atom_id res chain seq x y z
N LEU A 1 28.44 -20.93 6.65
CA LEU A 1 28.37 -20.05 7.84
C LEU A 1 27.50 -18.83 7.56
N ILE A 2 27.75 -18.12 6.47
CA ILE A 2 27.01 -16.89 6.09
C ILE A 2 25.52 -17.17 5.92
N ASN A 3 25.12 -18.22 5.22
CA ASN A 3 23.69 -18.56 5.04
C ASN A 3 22.97 -18.87 6.37
N ARG A 4 23.65 -19.49 7.34
CA ARG A 4 23.05 -19.75 8.67
C ARG A 4 22.87 -18.46 9.49
N LEU A 5 23.79 -17.52 9.39
CA LEU A 5 23.66 -16.21 10.03
C LEU A 5 22.52 -15.40 9.41
N LEU A 6 22.42 -15.39 8.08
CA LEU A 6 21.32 -14.72 7.37
C LEU A 6 19.96 -15.31 7.76
N THR A 7 19.82 -16.63 7.79
CA THR A 7 18.57 -17.30 8.19
C THR A 7 18.20 -17.03 9.65
N SER A 8 19.22 -16.98 10.55
CA SER A 8 18.97 -16.63 11.96
C SER A 8 18.46 -15.20 12.12
N HIS A 9 19.09 -14.23 11.49
CA HIS A 9 18.62 -12.83 11.50
C HIS A 9 17.24 -12.67 10.88
N GLN A 10 16.94 -13.37 9.81
CA GLN A 10 15.60 -13.36 9.19
C GLN A 10 14.54 -13.88 10.15
N MET A 11 14.80 -14.98 10.88
CA MET A 11 13.88 -15.52 11.87
C MET A 11 13.67 -14.54 13.05
N GLU A 12 14.72 -13.92 13.54
CA GLU A 12 14.63 -12.93 14.62
C GLU A 12 13.78 -11.72 14.21
N ILE A 13 14.01 -11.16 13.02
CA ILE A 13 13.24 -10.02 12.50
C ILE A 13 11.77 -10.41 12.29
N SER A 14 11.49 -11.62 11.80
CA SER A 14 10.11 -12.11 11.64
C SER A 14 9.41 -12.20 13.00
N THR A 15 10.06 -12.77 14.00
CA THR A 15 9.51 -12.88 15.34
C THR A 15 9.21 -11.52 15.95
N ILE A 16 10.17 -10.60 15.90
CA ILE A 16 10.00 -9.22 16.38
C ILE A 16 8.85 -8.51 15.67
N SER A 17 8.76 -8.67 14.34
CA SER A 17 7.66 -8.08 13.56
C SER A 17 6.29 -8.60 14.00
N HIS A 18 6.17 -9.89 14.31
CA HIS A 18 4.94 -10.48 14.85
C HIS A 18 4.63 -9.98 16.27
N GLU A 19 5.63 -9.88 17.14
CA GLU A 19 5.47 -9.39 18.51
C GLU A 19 5.07 -7.91 18.58
N ILE A 20 5.53 -7.08 17.61
CA ILE A 20 5.14 -5.67 17.53
C ILE A 20 3.76 -5.52 16.86
N ARG A 21 3.41 -6.38 15.89
CA ARG A 21 2.11 -6.33 15.22
C ARG A 21 0.95 -6.53 16.19
N ASN A 22 1.10 -7.40 17.17
CA ASN A 22 0.04 -7.70 18.14
C ASN A 22 -0.39 -6.46 18.96
N PRO A 23 0.51 -5.76 19.69
CA PRO A 23 0.13 -4.55 20.42
C PRO A 23 -0.35 -3.43 19.49
N LEU A 24 0.22 -3.30 18.28
CA LEU A 24 -0.21 -2.29 17.33
C LEU A 24 -1.63 -2.54 16.83
N THR A 25 -2.01 -3.80 16.61
CA THR A 25 -3.38 -4.18 16.25
C THR A 25 -4.35 -3.84 17.39
N LEU A 26 -3.95 -4.04 18.64
CA LEU A 26 -4.77 -3.66 19.81
C LEU A 26 -4.95 -2.15 19.88
N VAL A 27 -3.89 -1.37 19.68
CA VAL A 27 -3.97 0.11 19.65
C VAL A 27 -4.94 0.56 18.56
N TYR A 28 -4.80 0.03 17.34
CA TYR A 28 -5.68 0.35 16.22
C TYR A 28 -7.15 0.02 16.53
N SER A 29 -7.41 -1.17 17.06
CA SER A 29 -8.77 -1.58 17.45
C SER A 29 -9.35 -0.69 18.55
N THR A 30 -8.51 -0.25 19.49
CA THR A 30 -8.91 0.67 20.56
C THR A 30 -9.28 2.04 19.99
N LEU A 31 -8.52 2.57 19.02
CA LEU A 31 -8.85 3.83 18.33
C LEU A 31 -10.19 3.73 17.59
N GLN A 32 -10.42 2.65 16.86
CA GLN A 32 -11.69 2.41 16.18
C GLN A 32 -12.87 2.34 17.17
N LEU A 33 -12.65 1.73 18.34
CA LEU A 33 -13.66 1.68 19.39
C LEU A 33 -13.95 3.07 19.94
N ILE A 34 -12.91 3.88 20.20
CA ILE A 34 -13.06 5.27 20.64
C ILE A 34 -13.85 6.06 19.61
N GLU A 35 -13.53 5.98 18.34
CA GLU A 35 -14.26 6.66 17.25
C GLU A 35 -15.74 6.25 17.20
N SER A 36 -16.02 4.96 17.39
CA SER A 36 -17.39 4.44 17.38
C SER A 36 -18.23 4.93 18.56
N GLN A 37 -17.60 5.13 19.72
CA GLN A 37 -18.27 5.58 20.95
C GLN A 37 -18.29 7.10 21.09
N HIS A 38 -17.29 7.78 20.53
CA HIS A 38 -17.04 9.20 20.64
C HIS A 38 -16.73 9.82 19.28
N PRO A 39 -17.73 9.96 18.37
CA PRO A 39 -17.49 10.51 17.03
C PRO A 39 -16.89 11.92 17.03
N GLU A 40 -17.03 12.66 18.14
CA GLU A 40 -16.44 13.99 18.33
C GLU A 40 -14.90 13.98 18.25
N VAL A 41 -14.23 12.83 18.49
CA VAL A 41 -12.77 12.76 18.43
C VAL A 41 -12.22 13.00 17.01
N LEU A 42 -13.03 12.78 15.98
CA LEU A 42 -12.67 13.09 14.60
C LEU A 42 -12.40 14.58 14.36
N THR A 43 -12.87 15.45 15.26
CA THR A 43 -12.64 16.91 15.21
C THR A 43 -11.38 17.32 15.99
N PHE A 44 -10.75 16.42 16.72
CA PHE A 44 -9.57 16.73 17.53
C PHE A 44 -8.34 16.95 16.65
N SER A 45 -7.58 17.99 16.95
CA SER A 45 -6.29 18.21 16.31
C SER A 45 -5.44 16.94 16.44
N HIS A 46 -4.76 16.57 15.35
CA HIS A 46 -3.87 15.41 15.27
C HIS A 46 -4.53 14.02 15.38
N TRP A 47 -5.88 13.92 15.48
CA TRP A 47 -6.52 12.61 15.48
C TRP A 47 -6.32 11.85 14.16
N THR A 48 -6.48 12.57 13.05
CA THR A 48 -6.23 12.03 11.71
C THR A 48 -4.76 11.65 11.51
N GLU A 49 -3.84 12.48 12.00
CA GLU A 49 -2.39 12.18 11.95
C GLU A 49 -2.06 10.93 12.75
N LEU A 50 -2.62 10.78 13.97
CA LEU A 50 -2.41 9.58 14.79
C LEU A 50 -2.89 8.31 14.07
N HIS A 51 -4.03 8.37 13.42
CA HIS A 51 -4.55 7.25 12.62
C HIS A 51 -3.60 6.90 11.45
N GLN A 52 -3.14 7.91 10.73
CA GLN A 52 -2.19 7.76 9.62
C GLN A 52 -0.86 7.15 10.09
N ASP A 53 -0.34 7.59 11.23
CA ASP A 53 0.91 7.08 11.80
C ASP A 53 0.78 5.60 12.19
N ILE A 54 -0.35 5.20 12.77
CA ILE A 54 -0.59 3.80 13.14
C ILE A 54 -0.77 2.93 11.90
N GLU A 55 -1.50 3.38 10.89
CA GLU A 55 -1.61 2.69 9.61
C GLU A 55 -0.25 2.55 8.92
N TYR A 56 0.60 3.58 9.00
CA TYR A 56 1.95 3.55 8.47
C TYR A 56 2.85 2.55 9.21
N MET A 57 2.77 2.50 10.55
CA MET A 57 3.50 1.50 11.34
C MET A 57 3.07 0.07 11.02
N LYS A 58 1.76 -0.18 10.85
CA LYS A 58 1.25 -1.49 10.39
C LYS A 58 1.85 -1.87 9.04
N PHE A 59 1.85 -0.93 8.10
CA PHE A 59 2.44 -1.12 6.79
C PHE A 59 3.94 -1.48 6.86
N LEU A 60 4.75 -0.74 7.64
CA LEU A 60 6.18 -1.03 7.80
C LEU A 60 6.43 -2.43 8.38
N LEU A 61 5.59 -2.89 9.33
CA LEU A 61 5.70 -4.23 9.90
C LEU A 61 5.31 -5.33 8.91
N GLU A 62 4.32 -5.07 8.05
CA GLU A 62 3.94 -5.98 6.98
C GLU A 62 5.06 -6.09 5.93
N ASP A 63 5.66 -4.96 5.55
CA ASP A 63 6.76 -4.90 4.60
C ASP A 63 8.00 -5.63 5.14
N LEU A 64 8.37 -5.39 6.40
CA LEU A 64 9.46 -6.07 7.09
C LEU A 64 9.23 -7.58 7.19
N SER A 65 8.01 -8.00 7.48
CA SER A 65 7.63 -9.42 7.54
C SER A 65 7.71 -10.09 6.16
N SER A 66 7.31 -9.38 5.11
CA SER A 66 7.35 -9.88 3.74
C SER A 66 8.78 -10.07 3.22
N TYR A 67 9.71 -9.21 3.62
CA TYR A 67 11.13 -9.33 3.26
C TYR A 67 11.79 -10.57 3.88
N ASN A 68 11.34 -10.97 5.07
CA ASN A 68 11.97 -12.07 5.82
C ASN A 68 11.35 -13.44 5.58
N ASN A 69 10.10 -13.49 5.18
CA ASN A 69 9.45 -14.73 4.85
C ASN A 69 9.59 -14.95 3.34
N GLY A 70 10.40 -15.92 2.91
CA GLY A 70 10.28 -16.54 1.60
C GLY A 70 8.93 -17.26 1.52
N GLU A 71 7.84 -16.53 1.79
CA GLU A 71 6.49 -17.04 1.97
C GLU A 71 6.01 -17.67 0.67
N ARG A 72 5.55 -18.89 0.83
CA ARG A 72 4.82 -19.60 -0.20
C ARG A 72 3.59 -18.77 -0.55
N LEU A 73 3.49 -18.32 -1.81
CA LEU A 73 2.33 -17.59 -2.29
C LEU A 73 1.08 -18.46 -2.15
N GLU A 74 0.03 -17.91 -1.57
CA GLU A 74 -1.30 -18.52 -1.52
C GLU A 74 -2.09 -18.14 -2.77
N LEU A 75 -1.80 -18.84 -3.86
CA LEU A 75 -2.45 -18.56 -5.14
C LEU A 75 -3.91 -19.00 -5.12
N THR A 76 -4.80 -18.06 -5.38
CA THR A 76 -6.24 -18.26 -5.52
C THR A 76 -6.77 -17.60 -6.80
N PRO A 77 -7.90 -18.09 -7.36
CA PRO A 77 -8.55 -17.40 -8.46
C PRO A 77 -9.05 -16.01 -8.02
N VAL A 78 -8.68 -14.98 -8.79
CA VAL A 78 -9.03 -13.58 -8.52
C VAL A 78 -9.62 -12.97 -9.77
N SER A 79 -10.85 -12.47 -9.71
CA SER A 79 -11.45 -11.65 -10.78
C SER A 79 -10.71 -10.31 -10.87
N ALA A 80 -9.83 -10.16 -11.87
CA ALA A 80 -8.91 -9.03 -11.97
C ALA A 80 -9.65 -7.68 -11.99
N SER A 81 -10.70 -7.54 -12.83
CA SER A 81 -11.46 -6.29 -12.93
C SER A 81 -12.04 -5.85 -11.59
N THR A 82 -12.75 -6.75 -10.91
CA THR A 82 -13.39 -6.46 -9.61
C THR A 82 -12.34 -6.17 -8.54
N TYR A 83 -11.27 -6.94 -8.53
CA TYR A 83 -10.21 -6.83 -7.55
C TYR A 83 -9.48 -5.48 -7.62
N PHE A 84 -9.01 -5.09 -8.81
CA PHE A 84 -8.29 -3.83 -8.97
C PHE A 84 -9.20 -2.61 -8.82
N ARG A 85 -10.49 -2.68 -9.20
CA ARG A 85 -11.45 -1.61 -8.93
C ARG A 85 -11.67 -1.39 -7.43
N ARG A 86 -11.71 -2.46 -6.63
CA ARG A 86 -11.81 -2.33 -5.17
C ARG A 86 -10.58 -1.65 -4.56
N ILE A 87 -9.38 -1.96 -5.06
CA ILE A 87 -8.15 -1.27 -4.63
C ILE A 87 -8.23 0.21 -5.03
N ALA A 88 -8.60 0.50 -6.28
CA ALA A 88 -8.71 1.88 -6.77
C ALA A 88 -9.71 2.71 -5.95
N LEU A 89 -10.88 2.16 -5.63
CA LEU A 89 -11.88 2.84 -4.81
C LEU A 89 -11.39 3.07 -3.37
N SER A 90 -10.75 2.07 -2.77
CA SER A 90 -10.18 2.19 -1.42
C SER A 90 -9.09 3.26 -1.37
N PHE A 91 -8.21 3.29 -2.38
CA PHE A 91 -7.16 4.30 -2.48
C PHE A 91 -7.72 5.70 -2.74
N ALA A 92 -8.68 5.85 -3.66
CA ALA A 92 -9.33 7.13 -3.93
C ALA A 92 -9.96 7.73 -2.65
N ALA A 93 -10.60 6.89 -1.82
CA ALA A 93 -11.15 7.31 -0.55
C ALA A 93 -10.08 7.79 0.45
N SER A 94 -8.87 7.21 0.41
CA SER A 94 -7.78 7.58 1.32
C SER A 94 -7.10 8.91 0.98
N ILE A 95 -7.31 9.44 -0.23
CA ILE A 95 -6.72 10.71 -0.69
C ILE A 95 -7.77 11.80 -0.95
N VAL A 96 -9.01 11.61 -0.52
CA VAL A 96 -10.13 12.52 -0.80
C VAL A 96 -9.88 13.94 -0.27
N ASP A 97 -9.15 14.07 0.84
CA ASP A 97 -8.82 15.33 1.48
C ASP A 97 -7.50 15.96 0.95
N THR A 98 -6.98 15.45 -0.16
CA THR A 98 -5.78 15.98 -0.82
C THR A 98 -6.11 16.63 -2.15
N ASP A 99 -5.17 17.46 -2.68
CA ASP A 99 -5.31 18.06 -4.01
C ASP A 99 -4.97 17.09 -5.15
N ILE A 100 -4.69 15.82 -4.85
CA ILE A 100 -4.27 14.82 -5.82
C ILE A 100 -5.46 14.37 -6.67
N GLU A 101 -5.35 14.53 -7.98
CA GLU A 101 -6.27 13.92 -8.93
C GLU A 101 -5.92 12.45 -9.15
N PHE A 102 -6.87 11.55 -8.87
CA PHE A 102 -6.70 10.13 -9.10
C PHE A 102 -7.52 9.64 -10.29
N VAL A 103 -6.85 9.07 -11.27
CA VAL A 103 -7.46 8.50 -12.48
C VAL A 103 -7.24 7.00 -12.50
N SER A 104 -8.33 6.21 -12.52
CA SER A 104 -8.25 4.75 -12.67
C SER A 104 -8.71 4.31 -14.07
N ARG A 105 -7.92 3.45 -14.72
CA ARG A 105 -8.20 2.87 -16.04
C ARG A 105 -8.15 1.36 -15.93
N ILE A 106 -9.29 0.75 -15.65
CA ILE A 106 -9.42 -0.69 -15.41
C ILE A 106 -10.56 -1.22 -16.29
N PRO A 107 -10.26 -2.01 -17.33
CA PRO A 107 -11.27 -2.64 -18.17
C PRO A 107 -12.24 -3.52 -17.38
N GLU A 108 -13.44 -3.73 -17.94
CA GLU A 108 -14.47 -4.58 -17.32
C GLU A 108 -14.25 -6.06 -17.59
N ASP A 109 -13.60 -6.37 -18.67
CA ASP A 109 -13.44 -7.69 -19.27
C ASP A 109 -12.05 -8.31 -19.02
N LEU A 110 -11.36 -7.91 -17.95
CA LEU A 110 -10.09 -8.56 -17.57
C LEU A 110 -10.36 -10.01 -17.13
N PRO A 111 -9.44 -10.93 -17.47
CA PRO A 111 -9.59 -12.35 -17.11
C PRO A 111 -9.47 -12.57 -15.59
N GLU A 112 -9.90 -13.75 -15.17
CA GLU A 112 -9.52 -14.28 -13.87
C GLU A 112 -8.03 -14.65 -13.87
N ILE A 113 -7.33 -14.30 -12.79
CA ILE A 113 -5.90 -14.57 -12.62
C ILE A 113 -5.67 -15.42 -11.37
N SER A 114 -4.64 -16.25 -11.40
CA SER A 114 -4.15 -16.96 -10.21
C SER A 114 -3.13 -16.10 -9.49
N ALA A 115 -3.50 -15.56 -8.33
CA ALA A 115 -2.66 -14.65 -7.57
C ALA A 115 -2.88 -14.80 -6.06
N ASP A 116 -1.92 -14.38 -5.27
CA ASP A 116 -2.10 -14.14 -3.84
C ASP A 116 -2.72 -12.75 -3.65
N PRO A 117 -3.98 -12.65 -3.23
CA PRO A 117 -4.68 -11.37 -3.17
C PRO A 117 -4.09 -10.43 -2.12
N VAL A 118 -3.51 -10.95 -1.04
CA VAL A 118 -2.91 -10.14 0.01
C VAL A 118 -1.61 -9.51 -0.50
N LYS A 119 -0.73 -10.31 -1.08
CA LYS A 119 0.56 -9.84 -1.62
C LYS A 119 0.38 -8.93 -2.82
N LEU A 120 -0.57 -9.25 -3.70
CA LEU A 120 -0.89 -8.42 -4.85
C LEU A 120 -1.42 -7.03 -4.43
N ARG A 121 -2.31 -7.00 -3.43
CA ARG A 121 -2.79 -5.73 -2.86
C ARG A 121 -1.65 -4.91 -2.27
N GLN A 122 -0.78 -5.54 -1.50
CA GLN A 122 0.38 -4.90 -0.88
C GLN A 122 1.27 -4.26 -1.96
N ALA A 123 1.61 -5.01 -3.01
CA ALA A 123 2.44 -4.50 -4.10
C ALA A 123 1.80 -3.27 -4.79
N VAL A 124 0.51 -3.32 -5.10
CA VAL A 124 -0.20 -2.21 -5.74
C VAL A 124 -0.27 -0.98 -4.82
N LEU A 125 -0.59 -1.17 -3.55
CA LEU A 125 -0.65 -0.06 -2.59
C LEU A 125 0.72 0.57 -2.35
N ASN A 126 1.82 -0.20 -2.39
CA ASN A 126 3.17 0.32 -2.31
C ASN A 126 3.49 1.25 -3.50
N LEU A 127 3.12 0.84 -4.72
CA LEU A 127 3.31 1.69 -5.90
C LEU A 127 2.48 2.99 -5.81
N LEU A 128 1.24 2.91 -5.35
CA LEU A 128 0.37 4.08 -5.19
C LEU A 128 0.88 5.03 -4.09
N ARG A 129 1.39 4.52 -2.98
CA ARG A 129 2.03 5.32 -1.93
C ARG A 129 3.31 5.99 -2.41
N ASN A 130 4.17 5.27 -3.14
CA ASN A 130 5.38 5.86 -3.74
C ASN A 130 5.02 7.02 -4.68
N ALA A 131 3.92 6.92 -5.41
CA ALA A 131 3.42 8.01 -6.25
C ALA A 131 2.98 9.23 -5.41
N CYS A 132 2.28 9.02 -4.29
CA CYS A 132 1.95 10.10 -3.35
C CYS A 132 3.21 10.77 -2.78
N ASP A 133 4.18 9.98 -2.35
CA ASP A 133 5.43 10.49 -1.80
C ASP A 133 6.23 11.30 -2.83
N ALA A 134 6.22 10.89 -4.10
CA ALA A 134 6.85 11.63 -5.18
C ALA A 134 6.16 12.97 -5.45
N LEU A 135 4.83 13.03 -5.30
CA LEU A 135 4.06 14.27 -5.42
C LEU A 135 4.30 15.21 -4.24
N ASN A 136 4.37 14.69 -3.01
CA ASN A 136 4.62 15.47 -1.79
C ASN A 136 6.04 16.09 -1.76
N LYS A 137 7.02 15.44 -2.40
CA LYS A 137 8.39 15.92 -2.51
C LYS A 137 8.59 16.90 -3.67
N LYS A 138 7.61 17.06 -4.54
CA LYS A 138 7.68 17.96 -5.68
C LYS A 138 7.62 19.41 -5.19
N ALA A 139 8.48 20.26 -5.76
CA ALA A 139 8.39 21.70 -5.53
C ALA A 139 7.03 22.24 -6.02
N PRO A 140 6.48 23.30 -5.39
CA PRO A 140 5.25 23.94 -5.83
C PRO A 140 5.36 24.29 -7.32
N ASP A 141 4.59 23.61 -8.15
CA ASP A 141 4.53 23.80 -9.60
C ASP A 141 3.09 24.15 -9.98
N SER A 142 2.92 24.76 -11.15
CA SER A 142 1.61 25.12 -11.70
C SER A 142 0.77 23.91 -12.13
N GLN A 143 1.34 22.72 -12.20
CA GLN A 143 0.64 21.50 -12.60
C GLN A 143 -0.02 20.82 -11.41
N LYS A 144 -1.32 20.54 -11.55
CA LYS A 144 -2.08 19.76 -10.58
C LYS A 144 -1.44 18.39 -10.35
N PRO A 145 -1.29 17.92 -9.11
CA PRO A 145 -0.76 16.60 -8.83
C PRO A 145 -1.73 15.52 -9.33
N VAL A 146 -1.23 14.57 -10.12
CA VAL A 146 -2.03 13.51 -10.75
C VAL A 146 -1.39 12.16 -10.55
N ILE A 147 -2.19 11.18 -10.15
CA ILE A 147 -1.82 9.75 -10.15
C ILE A 147 -2.76 9.02 -11.12
N THR A 148 -2.19 8.27 -12.06
CA THR A 148 -2.94 7.37 -12.94
C THR A 148 -2.63 5.92 -12.58
N PHE A 149 -3.66 5.19 -12.19
CA PHE A 149 -3.61 3.74 -11.98
C PHE A 149 -4.24 3.03 -13.17
N SER A 150 -3.52 2.14 -13.82
CA SER A 150 -3.99 1.45 -15.01
C SER A 150 -3.74 -0.05 -14.93
N VAL A 151 -4.67 -0.82 -15.46
CA VAL A 151 -4.53 -2.27 -15.64
C VAL A 151 -4.90 -2.59 -17.08
N SER A 152 -4.08 -3.39 -17.74
CA SER A 152 -4.34 -3.80 -19.14
C SER A 152 -3.86 -5.22 -19.36
N LEU A 153 -4.54 -5.94 -20.24
CA LEU A 153 -4.11 -7.24 -20.72
C LEU A 153 -3.28 -7.04 -22.00
N GLN A 154 -2.05 -7.58 -22.01
CA GLN A 154 -1.19 -7.56 -23.18
C GLN A 154 -0.73 -8.99 -23.46
N THR A 155 -1.16 -9.52 -24.60
CA THR A 155 -0.92 -10.93 -24.98
C THR A 155 -1.41 -11.86 -23.86
N ASP A 156 -0.52 -12.45 -23.08
CA ASP A 156 -0.81 -13.39 -21.98
C ASP A 156 -0.44 -12.83 -20.60
N SER A 157 -0.19 -11.52 -20.49
CA SER A 157 0.26 -10.88 -19.26
C SER A 157 -0.63 -9.73 -18.85
N LEU A 158 -0.93 -9.64 -17.56
CA LEU A 158 -1.61 -8.50 -16.98
C LEU A 158 -0.58 -7.44 -16.59
N HIS A 159 -0.70 -6.27 -17.19
CA HIS A 159 0.16 -5.13 -16.91
C HIS A 159 -0.54 -4.20 -15.93
N ILE A 160 0.12 -3.95 -14.81
CA ILE A 160 -0.32 -3.02 -13.76
C ILE A 160 0.62 -1.83 -13.80
N GLY A 161 0.07 -0.63 -14.01
CA GLY A 161 0.83 0.60 -14.10
C GLY A 161 0.34 1.66 -13.11
N VAL A 162 1.28 2.29 -12.43
CA VAL A 162 1.05 3.51 -11.65
C VAL A 162 1.95 4.58 -12.23
N ARG A 163 1.37 5.71 -12.61
CA ARG A 163 2.08 6.87 -13.14
C ARG A 163 1.69 8.11 -12.35
N ASP A 164 2.68 8.86 -11.94
CA ASP A 164 2.54 10.16 -11.31
C ASP A 164 3.25 11.26 -12.11
N ASN A 165 3.01 12.51 -11.74
CA ASN A 165 3.73 13.67 -12.23
C ASN A 165 4.55 14.34 -11.13
N GLY A 166 5.07 13.55 -10.18
CA GLY A 166 5.89 13.97 -9.04
C GLY A 166 7.32 14.36 -9.39
N CYS A 167 8.20 14.27 -8.39
CA CYS A 167 9.62 14.64 -8.54
C CYS A 167 10.46 13.67 -9.39
N GLY A 168 9.89 12.48 -9.72
CA GLY A 168 10.63 11.41 -10.40
C GLY A 168 11.68 10.74 -9.51
N ILE A 169 12.47 9.84 -10.14
CA ILE A 169 13.58 9.11 -9.49
C ILE A 169 14.88 9.70 -10.01
N ALA A 170 15.79 10.05 -9.10
CA ALA A 170 17.10 10.60 -9.47
C ALA A 170 17.89 9.59 -10.33
N PRO A 171 18.68 10.04 -11.33
CA PRO A 171 19.41 9.12 -12.21
C PRO A 171 20.33 8.13 -11.48
N GLU A 172 20.85 8.52 -10.32
CA GLU A 172 21.70 7.70 -9.46
C GLU A 172 20.95 6.55 -8.79
N ASP A 173 19.63 6.68 -8.60
CA ASP A 173 18.74 5.70 -7.94
C ASP A 173 18.01 4.79 -8.96
N GLN A 174 18.24 4.99 -10.26
CA GLN A 174 17.59 4.21 -11.35
C GLN A 174 18.38 2.94 -11.74
N LYS A 175 19.23 2.40 -10.88
CA LYS A 175 20.09 1.23 -11.16
C LYS A 175 19.42 -0.09 -10.83
#